data_a7f1479a3911e4f78842c035408bd1a7
#
_entry.id   a7f1479a3911e4f78842c035408bd1a7
#
_cell.length_a   1.000
_cell.length_b   1.000
_cell.length_c   1.000
_cell.angle_alpha   90.00
_cell.angle_beta   90.00
_cell.angle_gamma   90.00
#
_symmetry.space_group_name_H-M   'P 1'
#
loop_
_entity.id
_entity.type
_entity.pdbx_description
1 polymer ?
#
loop_
_entity_poly.entity_id
_entity_poly.type
_entity_poly.pdbx_seq_one_letter_code
_entity_poly.pdbx_strand_id
1 'polypeptide(L)'
;YEESGRLSTSMLMQKNHISESTAAVISPTVHIYKEILDNIPATNAVMMGMTFLQACCMFYGAQKVKDPALLYMRAQNLELTRSIAESYYYEPAHAKAMELYSYVIIRAFDRYNGLNERDEFLLRMAIILYQIGKYVNLLGSSSSAWNIIRGTDIFGISDKKRILWHALSITTIKASRRMRMNPSACFRMIPR
;
A
#
# COMPACT_ATOMS: atom_id res chain seq x y z
N TYR A 1 6.89 -27.83 -16.42
CA TYR A 1 6.25 -27.26 -17.61
C TYR A 1 6.14 -28.29 -18.74
N GLU A 2 7.28 -28.86 -19.19
CA GLU A 2 7.29 -29.81 -20.29
C GLU A 2 6.41 -31.05 -20.04
N GLU A 3 6.43 -31.56 -18.83
CA GLU A 3 5.62 -32.70 -18.42
C GLU A 3 4.13 -32.36 -18.36
N SER A 4 3.76 -31.20 -17.78
CA SER A 4 2.35 -30.78 -17.68
C SER A 4 1.72 -30.41 -19.03
N GLY A 5 2.52 -29.93 -19.98
CA GLY A 5 2.06 -29.58 -21.31
C GLY A 5 1.83 -30.82 -22.23
N ARG A 6 2.37 -31.99 -21.86
CA ARG A 6 2.27 -33.23 -22.63
C ARG A 6 1.23 -34.20 -22.08
N LEU A 7 0.79 -34.03 -20.84
CA LEU A 7 -0.15 -34.93 -20.19
C LEU A 7 -1.60 -34.52 -20.49
N SER A 8 -2.45 -35.50 -20.76
CA SER A 8 -3.89 -35.26 -20.84
C SER A 8 -4.48 -34.97 -19.44
N THR A 9 -5.64 -34.32 -19.41
CA THR A 9 -6.36 -34.03 -18.15
C THR A 9 -6.54 -35.29 -17.29
N SER A 10 -6.90 -36.43 -17.92
CA SER A 10 -7.07 -37.71 -17.22
C SER A 10 -5.76 -38.24 -16.59
N MET A 11 -4.63 -38.08 -17.28
CA MET A 11 -3.32 -38.46 -16.75
C MET A 11 -2.87 -37.55 -15.59
N LEU A 12 -3.17 -36.26 -15.69
CA LEU A 12 -2.90 -35.30 -14.58
C LEU A 12 -3.71 -35.64 -13.32
N MET A 13 -4.98 -36.02 -13.50
CA MET A 13 -5.86 -36.47 -12.41
C MET A 13 -5.30 -37.71 -11.71
N GLN A 14 -4.92 -38.73 -12.46
CA GLN A 14 -4.39 -39.97 -11.90
C GLN A 14 -3.05 -39.79 -11.21
N LYS A 15 -2.13 -39.07 -11.86
CA LYS A 15 -0.77 -38.88 -11.33
C LYS A 15 -0.73 -38.04 -10.07
N ASN A 16 -1.56 -37.01 -9.99
CA ASN A 16 -1.50 -36.01 -8.90
C ASN A 16 -2.67 -36.13 -7.91
N HIS A 17 -3.57 -37.09 -8.09
CA HIS A 17 -4.75 -37.29 -7.24
C HIS A 17 -5.62 -36.01 -7.07
N ILE A 18 -5.83 -35.29 -8.16
CA ILE A 18 -6.57 -34.02 -8.19
C ILE A 18 -7.90 -34.15 -8.93
N SER A 19 -8.83 -33.22 -8.66
CA SER A 19 -10.13 -33.20 -9.33
C SER A 19 -10.00 -32.84 -10.83
N GLU A 20 -10.99 -33.21 -11.61
CA GLU A 20 -11.05 -32.88 -13.03
C GLU A 20 -11.00 -31.36 -13.27
N SER A 21 -11.75 -30.60 -12.50
CA SER A 21 -11.76 -29.14 -12.57
C SER A 21 -10.37 -28.53 -12.30
N THR A 22 -9.61 -29.10 -11.37
CA THR A 22 -8.22 -28.67 -11.08
C THR A 22 -7.29 -29.08 -12.22
N ALA A 23 -7.40 -30.30 -12.72
CA ALA A 23 -6.56 -30.80 -13.81
C ALA A 23 -6.75 -30.01 -15.11
N ALA A 24 -7.98 -29.57 -15.40
CA ALA A 24 -8.31 -28.79 -16.60
C ALA A 24 -7.64 -27.41 -16.63
N VAL A 25 -7.39 -26.79 -15.45
CA VAL A 25 -6.77 -25.45 -15.37
C VAL A 25 -5.26 -25.49 -15.22
N ILE A 26 -4.65 -26.64 -14.94
CA ILE A 26 -3.19 -26.73 -14.73
C ILE A 26 -2.41 -26.33 -15.97
N SER A 27 -2.75 -26.90 -17.14
CA SER A 27 -2.01 -26.61 -18.37
C SER A 27 -2.06 -25.12 -18.76
N PRO A 28 -3.20 -24.44 -18.85
CA PRO A 28 -3.24 -23.02 -19.14
C PRO A 28 -2.56 -22.18 -18.05
N THR A 29 -2.71 -22.54 -16.78
CA THR A 29 -2.07 -21.84 -15.67
C THR A 29 -0.53 -21.90 -15.78
N VAL A 30 0.02 -23.07 -16.03
CA VAL A 30 1.47 -23.26 -16.20
C VAL A 30 2.00 -22.50 -17.41
N HIS A 31 1.25 -22.40 -18.50
CA HIS A 31 1.62 -21.57 -19.67
C HIS A 31 1.68 -20.07 -19.31
N ILE A 32 0.69 -19.58 -18.58
CA ILE A 32 0.66 -18.18 -18.14
C ILE A 32 1.87 -17.88 -17.22
N TYR A 33 2.13 -18.74 -16.24
CA TYR A 33 3.29 -18.54 -15.36
C TYR A 33 4.62 -18.62 -16.11
N LYS A 34 4.75 -19.53 -17.08
CA LYS A 34 5.93 -19.60 -17.92
C LYS A 34 6.15 -18.30 -18.68
N GLU A 35 5.11 -17.82 -19.36
CA GLU A 35 5.18 -16.58 -20.13
C GLU A 35 5.56 -15.38 -19.24
N ILE A 36 5.01 -15.29 -18.03
CA ILE A 36 5.37 -14.27 -17.05
C ILE A 36 6.86 -14.39 -16.67
N LEU A 37 7.32 -15.59 -16.31
CA LEU A 37 8.70 -15.82 -15.87
C LEU A 37 9.73 -15.60 -16.98
N ASP A 38 9.39 -15.92 -18.22
CA ASP A 38 10.27 -15.69 -19.38
C ASP A 38 10.43 -14.17 -19.67
N ASN A 39 9.48 -13.34 -19.28
CA ASN A 39 9.49 -11.89 -19.52
C ASN A 39 9.92 -11.04 -18.32
N ILE A 40 10.12 -11.67 -17.14
CA ILE A 40 10.60 -10.98 -15.93
C ILE A 40 12.03 -11.43 -15.65
N PRO A 41 12.97 -10.52 -15.29
CA PRO A 41 14.34 -10.88 -14.90
C PRO A 41 14.36 -11.52 -13.50
N ALA A 42 13.57 -12.58 -13.29
CA ALA A 42 13.51 -13.32 -12.04
C ALA A 42 14.49 -14.50 -12.08
N THR A 43 15.35 -14.59 -11.08
CA THR A 43 16.30 -15.69 -10.94
C THR A 43 15.75 -16.87 -10.16
N ASN A 44 14.75 -16.64 -9.31
CA ASN A 44 14.16 -17.64 -8.43
C ASN A 44 12.64 -17.45 -8.31
N ALA A 45 11.92 -18.57 -8.28
CA ALA A 45 10.50 -18.60 -7.90
C ALA A 45 10.36 -19.26 -6.53
N VAL A 46 9.70 -18.57 -5.60
CA VAL A 46 9.43 -19.08 -4.26
C VAL A 46 7.95 -19.44 -4.15
N MET A 47 7.68 -20.70 -3.89
CA MET A 47 6.31 -21.17 -3.62
C MET A 47 6.06 -21.23 -2.12
N MET A 48 5.04 -20.51 -1.67
CA MET A 48 4.60 -20.61 -0.29
C MET A 48 3.76 -21.86 -0.08
N GLY A 49 4.25 -22.79 0.76
CA GLY A 49 3.57 -24.06 1.08
C GLY A 49 2.41 -23.92 2.06
N MET A 50 1.67 -22.79 2.04
CA MET A 50 0.57 -22.57 2.96
C MET A 50 -0.73 -22.17 2.21
N THR A 51 -1.86 -22.56 2.76
CA THR A 51 -3.17 -22.16 2.26
C THR A 51 -3.50 -20.71 2.65
N PHE A 52 -4.43 -20.09 1.92
CA PHE A 52 -4.95 -18.75 2.25
C PHE A 52 -5.44 -18.65 3.70
N LEU A 53 -6.18 -19.65 4.16
CA LEU A 53 -6.68 -19.68 5.55
C LEU A 53 -5.55 -19.70 6.58
N GLN A 54 -4.51 -20.53 6.35
CA GLN A 54 -3.33 -20.55 7.22
C GLN A 54 -2.63 -19.19 7.25
N ALA A 55 -2.46 -18.54 6.10
CA ALA A 55 -1.88 -17.20 6.03
C ALA A 55 -2.71 -16.16 6.81
N CYS A 56 -4.03 -16.20 6.70
CA CYS A 56 -4.94 -15.35 7.48
C CYS A 56 -4.81 -15.59 8.99
N CYS A 57 -4.77 -16.86 9.42
CA CYS A 57 -4.59 -17.21 10.84
C CYS A 57 -3.24 -16.74 11.37
N MET A 58 -2.16 -16.93 10.61
CA MET A 58 -0.83 -16.45 10.99
C MET A 58 -0.79 -14.91 11.09
N PHE A 59 -1.36 -14.20 10.13
CA PHE A 59 -1.44 -12.75 10.17
C PHE A 59 -2.23 -12.24 11.38
N TYR A 60 -3.37 -12.84 11.68
CA TYR A 60 -4.17 -12.50 12.86
C TYR A 60 -3.42 -12.81 14.16
N GLY A 61 -2.76 -13.98 14.24
CA GLY A 61 -1.91 -14.35 15.36
C GLY A 61 -0.78 -13.35 15.57
N ALA A 62 -0.06 -13.00 14.50
CA ALA A 62 1.02 -12.00 14.54
C ALA A 62 0.53 -10.64 15.08
N GLN A 63 -0.69 -10.21 14.70
CA GLN A 63 -1.28 -8.98 15.26
C GLN A 63 -1.51 -9.07 16.77
N LYS A 64 -1.93 -10.23 17.28
CA LYS A 64 -2.19 -10.42 18.72
C LYS A 64 -0.92 -10.42 19.56
N VAL A 65 0.15 -11.04 19.06
CA VAL A 65 1.44 -11.13 19.76
C VAL A 65 2.38 -9.96 19.44
N LYS A 66 1.95 -9.01 18.61
CA LYS A 66 2.77 -7.87 18.12
C LYS A 66 4.07 -8.33 17.48
N ASP A 67 4.01 -9.32 16.59
CA ASP A 67 5.15 -9.92 15.93
C ASP A 67 5.95 -8.86 15.14
N PRO A 68 7.29 -8.83 15.24
CA PRO A 68 8.15 -7.94 14.47
C PRO A 68 7.95 -8.05 12.94
N ALA A 69 7.50 -9.19 12.42
CA ALA A 69 7.16 -9.37 11.01
C ALA A 69 6.11 -8.35 10.51
N LEU A 70 5.24 -7.83 11.39
CA LEU A 70 4.29 -6.76 11.05
C LEU A 70 4.98 -5.45 10.69
N LEU A 71 6.15 -5.16 11.26
CA LEU A 71 6.95 -3.98 10.91
C LEU A 71 7.47 -4.09 9.48
N TYR A 72 7.91 -5.29 9.09
CA TYR A 72 8.34 -5.56 7.71
C TYR A 72 7.19 -5.38 6.72
N MET A 73 6.00 -5.88 7.03
CA MET A 73 4.80 -5.65 6.20
C MET A 73 4.42 -4.17 6.07
N ARG A 74 4.58 -3.40 7.16
CA ARG A 74 4.37 -1.94 7.11
C ARG A 74 5.39 -1.26 6.20
N ALA A 75 6.65 -1.66 6.25
CA ALA A 75 7.68 -1.15 5.37
C ALA A 75 7.36 -1.45 3.89
N GLN A 76 6.96 -2.67 3.58
CA GLN A 76 6.52 -3.04 2.23
C GLN A 76 5.33 -2.21 1.75
N ASN A 77 4.35 -1.93 2.60
CA ASN A 77 3.21 -1.07 2.25
C ASN A 77 3.64 0.38 1.97
N LEU A 78 4.65 0.90 2.66
CA LEU A 78 5.22 2.22 2.36
C LEU A 78 5.93 2.23 1.00
N GLU A 79 6.70 1.19 0.68
CA GLU A 79 7.33 1.06 -0.64
C GLU A 79 6.29 0.94 -1.76
N LEU A 80 5.24 0.14 -1.57
CA LEU A 80 4.12 0.08 -2.50
C LEU A 80 3.47 1.47 -2.69
N THR A 81 3.28 2.20 -1.59
CA THR A 81 2.72 3.55 -1.61
C THR A 81 3.61 4.51 -2.41
N ARG A 82 4.94 4.41 -2.27
CA ARG A 82 5.90 5.21 -3.05
C ARG A 82 5.85 4.84 -4.53
N SER A 83 5.84 3.55 -4.86
CA SER A 83 5.72 3.07 -6.24
C SER A 83 4.44 3.58 -6.92
N ILE A 84 3.31 3.58 -6.21
CA ILE A 84 2.07 4.18 -6.70
C ILE A 84 2.27 5.69 -6.94
N ALA A 85 2.85 6.41 -6.00
CA ALA A 85 3.07 7.85 -6.12
C ALA A 85 4.02 8.20 -7.28
N GLU A 86 5.06 7.39 -7.51
CA GLU A 86 6.00 7.53 -8.63
C GLU A 86 5.30 7.41 -9.99
N SER A 87 4.31 6.54 -10.11
CA SER A 87 3.49 6.41 -11.33
C SER A 87 2.71 7.69 -11.67
N TYR A 88 2.54 8.60 -10.70
CA TYR A 88 1.88 9.89 -10.85
C TYR A 88 2.84 11.08 -10.71
N TYR A 89 4.13 10.90 -10.96
CA TYR A 89 5.14 11.94 -10.95
C TYR A 89 5.14 12.80 -9.66
N TYR A 90 5.02 12.15 -8.49
CA TYR A 90 5.13 12.88 -7.23
C TYR A 90 6.54 13.41 -7.00
N GLU A 91 6.69 14.41 -6.14
CA GLU A 91 7.98 15.01 -5.81
C GLU A 91 8.55 14.38 -4.52
N PRO A 92 9.55 13.46 -4.61
CA PRO A 92 10.08 12.73 -3.44
C PRO A 92 10.68 13.65 -2.38
N ALA A 93 11.39 14.72 -2.81
CA ALA A 93 12.02 15.66 -1.89
C ALA A 93 10.98 16.37 -1.01
N HIS A 94 9.88 16.81 -1.62
CA HIS A 94 8.78 17.43 -0.91
C HIS A 94 8.06 16.45 0.02
N ALA A 95 7.80 15.22 -0.42
CA ALA A 95 7.19 14.19 0.41
C ALA A 95 8.06 13.89 1.64
N LYS A 96 9.38 13.74 1.47
CA LYS A 96 10.33 13.52 2.56
C LYS A 96 10.36 14.68 3.55
N ALA A 97 10.33 15.92 3.08
CA ALA A 97 10.26 17.10 3.93
C ALA A 97 8.95 17.13 4.73
N MET A 98 7.82 16.81 4.09
CA MET A 98 6.51 16.74 4.76
C MET A 98 6.44 15.61 5.79
N GLU A 99 7.03 14.44 5.52
CA GLU A 99 7.15 13.35 6.50
C GLU A 99 7.95 13.83 7.73
N LEU A 100 9.09 14.49 7.54
CA LEU A 100 9.91 15.02 8.62
C LEU A 100 9.17 16.05 9.48
N TYR A 101 8.53 17.03 8.85
CA TYR A 101 7.76 18.06 9.57
C TYR A 101 6.59 17.44 10.34
N SER A 102 5.88 16.50 9.72
CA SER A 102 4.79 15.79 10.39
C SER A 102 5.27 15.01 11.61
N TYR A 103 6.41 14.33 11.51
CA TYR A 103 7.01 13.63 12.63
C TYR A 103 7.35 14.59 13.79
N VAL A 104 7.98 15.73 13.49
CA VAL A 104 8.32 16.74 14.52
C VAL A 104 7.05 17.27 15.20
N ILE A 105 6.00 17.57 14.42
CA ILE A 105 4.73 18.08 14.95
C ILE A 105 4.06 17.02 15.84
N ILE A 106 3.99 15.77 15.39
CA ILE A 106 3.39 14.67 16.16
C ILE A 106 4.11 14.52 17.50
N ARG A 107 5.45 14.50 17.50
CA ARG A 107 6.25 14.38 18.73
C ARG A 107 6.10 15.58 19.66
N ALA A 108 6.01 16.79 19.11
CA ALA A 108 5.78 17.99 19.93
C ALA A 108 4.42 18.00 20.64
N PHE A 109 3.41 17.38 20.01
CA PHE A 109 2.05 17.32 20.52
C PHE A 109 1.63 15.94 21.05
N ASP A 110 2.56 15.03 21.27
CA ASP A 110 2.31 13.63 21.66
C ASP A 110 1.38 13.51 22.87
N ARG A 111 1.48 14.43 23.83
CA ARG A 111 0.61 14.48 25.02
C ARG A 111 -0.85 14.85 24.74
N TYR A 112 -1.14 15.43 23.58
CA TYR A 112 -2.46 15.98 23.22
C TYR A 112 -3.15 15.25 22.08
N ASN A 113 -2.39 14.58 21.21
CA ASN A 113 -2.95 14.03 19.97
C ASN A 113 -3.45 12.58 20.09
N GLY A 114 -2.98 11.83 21.10
CA GLY A 114 -3.39 10.44 21.32
C GLY A 114 -3.17 9.51 20.13
N LEU A 115 -2.30 9.88 19.17
CA LEU A 115 -2.01 9.09 17.99
C LEU A 115 -1.19 7.86 18.36
N ASN A 116 -1.58 6.72 17.81
CA ASN A 116 -0.82 5.48 17.96
C ASN A 116 0.06 5.24 16.72
N GLU A 117 0.97 4.27 16.81
CA GLU A 117 1.88 3.91 15.71
C GLU A 117 1.17 3.61 14.37
N ARG A 118 -0.07 3.12 14.44
CA ARG A 118 -0.87 2.84 13.24
C ARG A 118 -1.36 4.13 12.60
N ASP A 119 -1.70 5.13 13.39
CA ASP A 119 -2.15 6.42 12.90
C ASP A 119 -0.98 7.20 12.29
N GLU A 120 0.21 7.13 12.90
CA GLU A 120 1.45 7.66 12.32
C GLU A 120 1.76 7.01 10.97
N PHE A 121 1.62 5.70 10.87
CA PHE A 121 1.84 4.96 9.63
C PHE A 121 0.86 5.41 8.53
N LEU A 122 -0.44 5.53 8.85
CA LEU A 122 -1.45 6.00 7.92
C LEU A 122 -1.19 7.44 7.46
N LEU A 123 -0.73 8.30 8.38
CA LEU A 123 -0.38 9.68 8.05
C LEU A 123 0.81 9.74 7.08
N ARG A 124 1.85 8.93 7.27
CA ARG A 124 2.98 8.85 6.34
C ARG A 124 2.53 8.45 4.93
N MET A 125 1.69 7.43 4.81
CA MET A 125 1.14 7.03 3.53
C MET A 125 0.30 8.16 2.89
N ALA A 126 -0.52 8.87 3.69
CA ALA A 126 -1.31 10.00 3.22
C ALA A 126 -0.43 11.15 2.70
N ILE A 127 0.70 11.42 3.36
CA ILE A 127 1.68 12.44 2.94
C ILE A 127 2.30 12.08 1.59
N ILE A 128 2.62 10.81 1.36
CA ILE A 128 3.17 10.36 0.08
C ILE A 128 2.12 10.52 -1.03
N LEU A 129 0.88 10.13 -0.77
CA LEU A 129 -0.16 10.07 -1.79
C LEU A 129 -0.90 11.38 -2.03
N TYR A 130 -0.81 12.38 -1.14
CA TYR A 130 -1.61 13.60 -1.31
C TYR A 130 -1.29 14.38 -2.59
N GLN A 131 -0.08 14.24 -3.12
CA GLN A 131 0.36 14.96 -4.32
C GLN A 131 -0.12 14.33 -5.63
N ILE A 132 -0.45 13.02 -5.63
CA ILE A 132 -0.79 12.29 -6.86
C ILE A 132 -1.98 12.90 -7.61
N GLY A 133 -2.89 13.56 -6.90
CA GLY A 133 -4.02 14.24 -7.51
C GLY A 133 -3.64 15.44 -8.35
N LYS A 134 -2.48 16.04 -8.15
CA LYS A 134 -1.98 17.16 -8.96
C LYS A 134 -1.70 16.75 -10.41
N TYR A 135 -1.35 15.47 -10.62
CA TYR A 135 -1.13 14.91 -11.94
C TYR A 135 -2.39 14.94 -12.80
N VAL A 136 -3.55 14.68 -12.18
CA VAL A 136 -4.84 14.65 -12.89
C VAL A 136 -5.46 16.04 -12.99
N ASN A 137 -5.48 16.79 -11.89
CA ASN A 137 -6.11 18.12 -11.85
C ASN A 137 -5.45 18.97 -10.76
N LEU A 138 -4.81 20.05 -11.16
CA LEU A 138 -4.12 20.96 -10.25
C LEU A 138 -5.07 21.71 -9.31
N LEU A 139 -6.25 22.09 -9.78
CA LEU A 139 -7.24 22.85 -9.01
C LEU A 139 -8.09 21.93 -8.09
N GLY A 140 -8.41 20.73 -8.57
CA GLY A 140 -9.16 19.70 -7.84
C GLY A 140 -8.28 18.56 -7.31
N SER A 141 -7.03 18.83 -6.98
CA SER A 141 -6.04 17.79 -6.67
C SER A 141 -6.43 16.85 -5.52
N SER A 142 -7.11 17.35 -4.50
CA SER A 142 -7.56 16.51 -3.36
C SER A 142 -8.65 15.51 -3.76
N SER A 143 -9.62 15.93 -4.58
CA SER A 143 -10.67 15.03 -5.08
C SER A 143 -10.08 13.99 -6.04
N SER A 144 -9.15 14.41 -6.89
CA SER A 144 -8.47 13.51 -7.82
C SER A 144 -7.59 12.50 -7.07
N ALA A 145 -6.82 12.92 -6.05
CA ALA A 145 -6.07 12.03 -5.20
C ALA A 145 -6.98 11.01 -4.49
N TRP A 146 -8.12 11.46 -3.98
CA TRP A 146 -9.10 10.58 -3.36
C TRP A 146 -9.62 9.50 -4.31
N ASN A 147 -9.99 9.87 -5.53
CA ASN A 147 -10.49 8.91 -6.52
C ASN A 147 -9.43 7.85 -6.88
N ILE A 148 -8.17 8.27 -7.02
CA ILE A 148 -7.06 7.34 -7.26
C ILE A 148 -6.88 6.40 -6.07
N ILE A 149 -6.78 6.93 -4.85
CA ILE A 149 -6.59 6.15 -3.61
C ILE A 149 -7.74 5.17 -3.39
N ARG A 150 -8.97 5.58 -3.69
CA ARG A 150 -10.15 4.72 -3.57
C ARG A 150 -10.13 3.56 -4.56
N GLY A 151 -9.63 3.79 -5.77
CA GLY A 151 -9.50 2.76 -6.80
C GLY A 151 -8.27 1.86 -6.63
N THR A 152 -7.38 2.15 -5.69
CA THR A 152 -6.13 1.40 -5.48
C THR A 152 -6.26 0.48 -4.28
N ASP A 153 -5.98 -0.81 -4.49
CA ASP A 153 -5.98 -1.78 -3.41
C ASP A 153 -4.64 -1.75 -2.66
N ILE A 154 -4.67 -1.24 -1.43
CA ILE A 154 -3.52 -1.26 -0.52
C ILE A 154 -3.84 -2.22 0.63
N PHE A 155 -3.03 -3.27 0.75
CA PHE A 155 -3.21 -4.32 1.73
C PHE A 155 -3.26 -3.78 3.18
N GLY A 156 -4.24 -4.24 3.96
CA GLY A 156 -4.40 -3.86 5.37
C GLY A 156 -5.06 -2.50 5.62
N ILE A 157 -5.53 -1.82 4.57
CA ILE A 157 -6.25 -0.56 4.68
C ILE A 157 -7.72 -0.77 4.34
N SER A 158 -8.58 -0.63 5.36
CA SER A 158 -10.03 -0.72 5.17
C SER A 158 -10.62 0.59 4.61
N ASP A 159 -11.81 0.49 4.00
CA ASP A 159 -12.52 1.65 3.45
C ASP A 159 -12.76 2.77 4.47
N LYS A 160 -13.04 2.43 5.73
CA LYS A 160 -13.18 3.41 6.81
C LYS A 160 -11.90 4.24 7.02
N LYS A 161 -10.73 3.65 6.82
CA LYS A 161 -9.44 4.33 6.93
C LYS A 161 -9.09 5.15 5.70
N ARG A 162 -9.56 4.74 4.53
CA ARG A 162 -9.47 5.55 3.31
C ARG A 162 -10.22 6.89 3.47
N ILE A 163 -11.37 6.89 4.15
CA ILE A 163 -12.12 8.12 4.47
C ILE A 163 -11.31 9.06 5.38
N LEU A 164 -10.60 8.52 6.38
CA LEU A 164 -9.71 9.32 7.23
C LEU A 164 -8.58 9.96 6.42
N TRP A 165 -8.04 9.27 5.44
CA TRP A 165 -7.05 9.81 4.50
C TRP A 165 -7.57 10.98 3.69
N HIS A 166 -8.80 10.90 3.22
CA HIS A 166 -9.44 11.99 2.50
C HIS A 166 -9.54 13.24 3.39
N ALA A 167 -9.98 13.08 4.64
CA ALA A 167 -10.05 14.18 5.59
C ALA A 167 -8.65 14.79 5.86
N LEU A 168 -7.62 13.96 6.05
CA LEU A 168 -6.25 14.40 6.26
C LEU A 168 -5.67 15.12 5.04
N SER A 169 -5.89 14.61 3.83
CA SER A 169 -5.41 15.25 2.60
C SER A 169 -6.05 16.61 2.37
N ILE A 170 -7.36 16.76 2.63
CA ILE A 170 -8.07 18.05 2.53
C ILE A 170 -7.55 19.05 3.56
N THR A 171 -7.35 18.63 4.81
CA THR A 171 -6.87 19.52 5.87
C THR A 171 -5.42 19.95 5.61
N THR A 172 -4.55 19.06 5.15
CA THR A 172 -3.17 19.38 4.81
C THR A 172 -3.09 20.36 3.64
N ILE A 173 -3.92 20.20 2.61
CA ILE A 173 -3.97 21.14 1.47
C ILE A 173 -4.53 22.51 1.89
N LYS A 174 -5.58 22.53 2.71
CA LYS A 174 -6.13 23.79 3.23
C LYS A 174 -5.12 24.52 4.13
N ALA A 175 -4.40 23.80 4.98
CA ALA A 175 -3.34 24.34 5.83
C ALA A 175 -2.18 24.91 4.99
N SER A 176 -1.70 24.17 4.00
CA SER A 176 -0.60 24.62 3.14
C SER A 176 -0.97 25.85 2.28
N ARG A 177 -2.22 25.94 1.79
CA ARG A 177 -2.71 27.14 1.09
C ARG A 177 -2.80 28.34 2.03
N ARG A 178 -3.27 28.15 3.28
CA ARG A 178 -3.38 29.20 4.28
C ARG A 178 -2.00 29.73 4.71
N MET A 179 -1.00 28.87 4.86
CA MET A 179 0.38 29.26 5.14
C MET A 179 1.02 30.03 3.99
N ARG A 180 0.74 29.65 2.75
CA ARG A 180 1.24 30.35 1.56
C ARG A 180 0.62 31.75 1.39
N MET A 181 -0.62 31.94 1.83
CA MET A 181 -1.32 33.24 1.75
C MET A 181 -1.03 34.16 2.94
N ASN A 182 -0.58 33.65 4.08
CA ASN A 182 -0.26 34.46 5.26
C ASN A 182 0.88 33.86 6.08
N PRO A 183 2.15 34.10 5.72
CA PRO A 183 3.33 33.55 6.43
C PRO A 183 3.41 34.00 7.89
N SER A 184 2.87 35.16 8.25
CA SER A 184 2.86 35.69 9.60
C SER A 184 1.88 34.99 10.57
N ALA A 185 0.90 34.25 10.04
CA ALA A 185 -0.04 33.48 10.86
C ALA A 185 0.63 32.25 11.53
N CYS A 186 1.72 31.74 10.94
CA CYS A 186 2.43 30.57 11.44
C CYS A 186 3.14 30.86 12.78
N PHE A 187 3.62 32.09 12.98
CA PHE A 187 4.37 32.50 14.19
C PHE A 187 3.47 32.71 15.43
N ARG A 188 2.14 32.87 15.25
CA ARG A 188 1.21 33.08 16.36
C ARG A 188 0.66 31.79 16.98
N MET A 189 0.94 30.62 16.40
CA MET A 189 0.44 29.33 16.89
C MET A 189 1.43 28.56 17.76
N ILE A 190 2.61 29.10 18.04
CA ILE A 190 3.56 28.48 18.99
C ILE A 190 3.27 29.08 20.36
N PRO A 191 2.65 28.35 21.29
CA PRO A 191 2.53 28.80 22.67
C PRO A 191 3.95 28.91 23.26
N ARG A 192 4.20 30.03 23.92
CA ARG A 192 5.43 30.28 24.69
C ARG A 192 5.53 29.32 25.88
#